data_eb8702a04df0de29ad54c3a3e1bed4fc
#
_entry.id   eb8702a04df0de29ad54c3a3e1bed4fc
#
_cell.length_a   1.000
_cell.length_b   1.000
_cell.length_c   1.000
_cell.angle_alpha   90.00
_cell.angle_beta   90.00
_cell.angle_gamma   90.00
#
_symmetry.space_group_name_H-M   'P 1'
#
loop_
_entity.id
_entity.type
_entity.pdbx_description
1 polymer ?
#
loop_
_entity_poly.entity_id
_entity_poly.type
_entity_poly.pdbx_seq_one_letter_code
_entity_poly.pdbx_strand_id
1 'polypeptide(L)'
;VLSACAPATIQGLKAQHAGKLAFEIDQNYQSVYRSIVTQARTCYQAGMITAQMIVQGDLYTDIRSGNVTVALHGGLGIDTYLTIDITAIGDNKTSVQTYYATDTWHNGAGAVERWVKNKSTEC
;
A
#
# COMPACT_ATOMS: atom_id res chain seq x y z
N VAL A 1 23.86 6.97 -6.23
CA VAL A 1 23.49 6.43 -5.85
C VAL A 1 22.75 5.75 -5.30
N LEU A 2 22.45 5.83 -5.28
CA LEU A 2 22.04 5.44 -4.66
C LEU A 2 21.40 4.52 -4.24
N SER A 3 20.98 4.46 -3.93
CA SER A 3 20.73 3.39 -3.12
C SER A 3 19.56 2.57 -3.60
N ALA A 4 19.79 1.32 -3.82
CA ALA A 4 18.74 0.38 -4.15
C ALA A 4 17.89 -0.01 -2.94
N CYS A 5 18.20 0.49 -1.75
CA CYS A 5 17.50 0.10 -0.54
C CYS A 5 16.19 0.84 -0.37
N ALA A 6 15.13 0.11 -0.03
CA ALA A 6 13.86 0.71 0.29
C ALA A 6 13.91 1.38 1.67
N PRO A 7 13.18 2.47 1.88
CA PRO A 7 13.16 3.14 3.19
C PRO A 7 12.55 2.26 4.28
N ALA A 8 12.93 2.54 5.53
CA ALA A 8 12.45 1.79 6.67
C ALA A 8 11.09 2.28 7.19
N THR A 9 10.65 3.46 6.78
CA THR A 9 9.43 4.09 7.31
C THR A 9 8.52 4.56 6.18
N ILE A 10 7.25 4.77 6.52
CA ILE A 10 6.27 5.33 5.58
C ILE A 10 6.70 6.72 5.14
N GLN A 11 7.14 7.57 6.07
CA GLN A 11 7.59 8.92 5.75
C GLN A 11 8.82 8.90 4.83
N GLY A 12 9.73 7.98 5.09
CA GLY A 12 10.92 7.82 4.25
C GLY A 12 10.53 7.40 2.84
N LEU A 13 9.58 6.48 2.71
CA LEU A 13 9.09 6.06 1.40
C LEU A 13 8.47 7.23 0.64
N LYS A 14 7.63 8.01 1.30
CA LYS A 14 7.00 9.17 0.65
C LYS A 14 8.01 10.22 0.22
N ALA A 15 9.11 10.34 0.96
CA ALA A 15 10.18 11.29 0.62
C ALA A 15 11.08 10.80 -0.52
N GLN A 16 11.21 9.49 -0.70
CA GLN A 16 12.20 8.90 -1.61
C GLN A 16 11.60 7.86 -2.56
N HIS A 17 10.30 7.95 -2.85
CA HIS A 17 9.65 6.97 -3.70
C HIS A 17 10.13 7.04 -5.16
N ALA A 18 10.10 5.90 -5.85
CA ALA A 18 10.37 5.86 -7.28
C ALA A 18 9.21 6.42 -8.08
N GLY A 19 7.99 6.25 -7.55
CA GLY A 19 6.81 6.80 -8.20
C GLY A 19 5.58 6.75 -7.30
N LYS A 20 4.53 7.39 -7.79
CA LYS A 20 3.25 7.45 -7.11
C LYS A 20 2.14 7.28 -8.14
N LEU A 21 1.17 6.43 -7.82
CA LEU A 21 -0.05 6.27 -8.61
C LEU A 21 -1.23 6.74 -7.77
N ALA A 22 -2.19 7.41 -8.41
CA ALA A 22 -3.34 7.95 -7.70
C ALA A 22 -4.60 7.72 -8.53
N PHE A 23 -5.71 7.48 -7.84
CA PHE A 23 -7.02 7.39 -8.48
C PHE A 23 -8.10 7.77 -7.49
N GLU A 24 -9.28 8.08 -8.01
CA GLU A 24 -10.49 8.30 -7.21
C GLU A 24 -11.52 7.26 -7.61
N ILE A 25 -12.37 6.89 -6.65
CA ILE A 25 -13.41 5.89 -6.90
C ILE A 25 -14.67 6.26 -6.12
N ASP A 26 -15.83 5.98 -6.70
CA ASP A 26 -17.14 6.28 -6.10
C ASP A 26 -17.53 5.15 -5.15
N GLN A 27 -16.80 5.00 -4.08
CA GLN A 27 -17.04 4.01 -3.03
C GLN A 27 -16.65 4.61 -1.68
N ASN A 28 -17.27 4.08 -0.63
CA ASN A 28 -16.97 4.48 0.75
C ASN A 28 -15.54 4.07 1.12
N TYR A 29 -14.84 4.92 1.87
CA TYR A 29 -13.43 4.70 2.18
C TYR A 29 -13.19 3.41 2.99
N GLN A 30 -14.12 3.03 3.87
CA GLN A 30 -13.96 1.80 4.64
C GLN A 30 -14.06 0.57 3.76
N SER A 31 -14.95 0.60 2.76
CA SER A 31 -15.07 -0.46 1.78
C SER A 31 -13.81 -0.57 0.93
N VAL A 32 -13.28 0.57 0.49
CA VAL A 32 -12.03 0.62 -0.28
C VAL A 32 -10.87 0.07 0.54
N TYR A 33 -10.76 0.51 1.80
CA TYR A 33 -9.73 0.03 2.71
C TYR A 33 -9.79 -1.48 2.87
N ARG A 34 -11.00 -2.02 3.10
CA ARG A 34 -11.17 -3.46 3.29
C ARG A 34 -10.73 -4.25 2.08
N SER A 35 -11.10 -3.77 0.90
CA SER A 35 -10.69 -4.42 -0.36
C SER A 35 -9.17 -4.44 -0.51
N ILE A 36 -8.54 -3.30 -0.24
CA ILE A 36 -7.09 -3.16 -0.43
C ILE A 36 -6.32 -3.99 0.60
N VAL A 37 -6.66 -3.89 1.88
CA VAL A 37 -5.91 -4.60 2.92
C VAL A 37 -6.07 -6.11 2.78
N THR A 38 -7.27 -6.58 2.43
CA THR A 38 -7.52 -8.00 2.25
C THR A 38 -6.71 -8.54 1.08
N GLN A 39 -6.74 -7.84 -0.04
CA GLN A 39 -6.04 -8.31 -1.23
C GLN A 39 -4.54 -8.20 -1.08
N ALA A 40 -4.04 -7.14 -0.44
CA ALA A 40 -2.62 -7.00 -0.17
C ALA A 40 -2.11 -8.14 0.71
N ARG A 41 -2.88 -8.52 1.73
CA ARG A 41 -2.51 -9.65 2.57
C ARG A 41 -2.46 -10.95 1.78
N THR A 42 -3.45 -11.17 0.92
CA THR A 42 -3.48 -12.36 0.08
C THR A 42 -2.28 -12.42 -0.86
N CYS A 43 -1.89 -11.29 -1.43
CA CYS A 43 -0.82 -11.24 -2.42
C CYS A 43 0.57 -11.25 -1.80
N TYR A 44 0.75 -10.58 -0.67
CA TYR A 44 2.10 -10.27 -0.21
C TYR A 44 2.46 -10.82 1.15
N GLN A 45 1.49 -11.11 2.03
CA GLN A 45 1.84 -11.54 3.37
C GLN A 45 2.36 -12.98 3.34
N ALA A 46 3.65 -13.12 3.59
CA ALA A 46 4.33 -14.39 3.54
C ALA A 46 5.64 -14.26 4.31
N GLY A 47 6.24 -15.38 4.67
CA GLY A 47 7.52 -15.25 5.33
C GLY A 47 8.11 -16.56 5.76
N MET A 48 9.34 -16.45 6.20
CA MET A 48 10.11 -17.50 6.84
C MET A 48 10.72 -16.95 8.12
N ILE A 49 11.46 -17.78 8.81
CA ILE A 49 12.00 -17.43 10.12
C ILE A 49 12.86 -16.17 10.09
N THR A 50 13.62 -15.97 9.00
CA THR A 50 14.61 -14.88 8.92
C THR A 50 14.09 -13.62 8.26
N ALA A 51 12.97 -13.69 7.53
CA ALA A 51 12.43 -12.53 6.84
C ALA A 51 10.96 -12.74 6.55
N GLN A 52 10.16 -11.69 6.78
CA GLN A 52 8.73 -11.74 6.57
C GLN A 52 8.26 -10.51 5.80
N MET A 53 7.45 -10.75 4.77
CA MET A 53 6.72 -9.68 4.12
C MET A 53 5.44 -9.47 4.93
N ILE A 54 5.29 -8.26 5.48
CA ILE A 54 4.19 -7.93 6.38
C ILE A 54 3.33 -6.86 5.73
N VAL A 55 2.02 -7.07 5.77
CA VAL A 55 1.03 -6.09 5.35
C VAL A 55 0.38 -5.53 6.59
N GLN A 56 0.62 -4.25 6.84
CA GLN A 56 0.03 -3.54 7.97
C GLN A 56 -1.05 -2.62 7.49
N GLY A 57 -2.26 -2.75 8.07
CA GLY A 57 -3.37 -1.89 7.76
C GLY A 57 -3.81 -1.11 8.99
N ASP A 58 -4.02 0.19 8.81
CA ASP A 58 -4.50 1.08 9.84
C ASP A 58 -5.70 1.86 9.32
N LEU A 59 -6.76 1.90 10.09
CA LEU A 59 -7.98 2.61 9.73
C LEU A 59 -8.28 3.65 10.80
N TYR A 60 -8.35 4.91 10.38
CA TYR A 60 -8.57 6.06 11.27
C TYR A 60 -9.96 6.62 10.99
N THR A 61 -10.96 6.15 11.74
CA THR A 61 -12.36 6.52 11.47
C THR A 61 -12.66 7.96 11.85
N ASP A 62 -11.94 8.52 12.80
CA ASP A 62 -12.14 9.91 13.22
C ASP A 62 -11.75 10.92 12.14
N ILE A 63 -10.78 10.58 11.30
CA ILE A 63 -10.36 11.44 10.18
C ILE A 63 -10.73 10.82 8.83
N ARG A 64 -11.48 9.74 8.83
CA ARG A 64 -12.02 9.08 7.64
C ARG A 64 -10.93 8.76 6.64
N SER A 65 -9.88 8.09 7.11
CA SER A 65 -8.76 7.70 6.28
C SER A 65 -8.19 6.37 6.72
N GLY A 66 -7.33 5.81 5.89
CA GLY A 66 -6.63 4.58 6.21
C GLY A 66 -5.30 4.53 5.49
N ASN A 67 -4.47 3.58 5.92
CA ASN A 67 -3.18 3.33 5.29
C ASN A 67 -2.94 1.82 5.27
N VAL A 68 -2.41 1.35 4.14
CA VAL A 68 -1.97 -0.04 4.00
C VAL A 68 -0.52 0.00 3.54
N THR A 69 0.36 -0.65 4.28
CA THR A 69 1.80 -0.64 4.01
C THR A 69 2.29 -2.07 3.85
N VAL A 70 3.11 -2.28 2.82
CA VAL A 70 3.76 -3.56 2.54
C VAL A 70 5.25 -3.39 2.75
N ALA A 71 5.82 -4.16 3.68
CA ALA A 71 7.23 -4.03 4.04
C ALA A 71 7.84 -5.39 4.32
N LEU A 72 9.13 -5.52 4.04
CA LEU A 72 9.91 -6.70 4.39
C LEU A 72 10.58 -6.45 5.73
N HIS A 73 10.32 -7.33 6.69
CA HIS A 73 10.94 -7.29 8.01
C HIS A 73 11.95 -8.43 8.10
N GLY A 74 13.21 -8.09 8.20
CA GLY A 74 14.28 -9.09 8.25
C GLY A 74 15.32 -8.76 9.31
N GLY A 75 16.35 -9.58 9.38
CA GLY A 75 17.41 -9.41 10.37
C GLY A 75 18.21 -8.12 10.20
N LEU A 76 18.19 -7.54 9.00
CA LEU A 76 18.94 -6.30 8.70
C LEU A 76 18.04 -5.06 8.77
N GLY A 77 16.79 -5.21 9.18
CA GLY A 77 15.89 -4.07 9.32
C GLY A 77 14.61 -4.20 8.52
N ILE A 78 14.03 -3.06 8.18
CA ILE A 78 12.74 -2.97 7.49
C ILE A 78 12.93 -2.27 6.16
N ASP A 79 12.40 -2.89 5.10
CA ASP A 79 12.33 -2.28 3.77
C ASP A 79 10.86 -2.08 3.42
N THR A 80 10.42 -0.83 3.34
CA THR A 80 9.05 -0.48 3.00
C THR A 80 8.92 -0.32 1.49
N TYR A 81 8.12 -1.18 0.85
CA TYR A 81 7.99 -1.20 -0.61
C TYR A 81 6.79 -0.47 -1.15
N LEU A 82 5.66 -0.56 -0.46
CA LEU A 82 4.42 0.12 -0.84
C LEU A 82 3.80 0.79 0.37
N THR A 83 3.26 1.98 0.19
CA THR A 83 2.33 2.55 1.15
C THR A 83 1.16 3.16 0.39
N ILE A 84 -0.04 2.84 0.85
CA ILE A 84 -1.28 3.18 0.17
C ILE A 84 -2.10 4.04 1.10
N ASP A 85 -2.29 5.31 0.73
CA ASP A 85 -3.11 6.24 1.48
C ASP A 85 -4.53 6.25 0.93
N ILE A 86 -5.50 6.04 1.80
CA ILE A 86 -6.91 5.96 1.45
C ILE A 86 -7.61 7.08 2.21
N THR A 87 -8.20 8.03 1.50
CA THR A 87 -8.78 9.22 2.10
C THR A 87 -10.19 9.44 1.58
N ALA A 88 -11.16 9.58 2.48
CA ALA A 88 -12.53 9.92 2.10
C ALA A 88 -12.57 11.36 1.59
N ILE A 89 -13.16 11.55 0.41
CA ILE A 89 -13.42 12.89 -0.13
C ILE A 89 -14.92 13.14 -0.28
N GLY A 90 -15.72 12.24 0.28
CA GLY A 90 -17.17 12.29 0.35
C GLY A 90 -17.67 11.00 0.99
N ASP A 91 -18.98 10.89 1.22
CA ASP A 91 -19.55 9.70 1.85
C ASP A 91 -19.37 8.46 1.00
N ASN A 92 -19.42 8.62 -0.32
CA ASN A 92 -19.27 7.53 -1.27
C ASN A 92 -18.22 7.87 -2.32
N LYS A 93 -17.17 8.56 -1.92
CA LYS A 93 -16.06 8.89 -2.82
C LYS A 93 -14.75 8.88 -2.05
N THR A 94 -13.75 8.24 -2.62
CA THR A 94 -12.48 7.99 -1.95
C THR A 94 -11.32 8.27 -2.91
N SER A 95 -10.29 8.90 -2.38
CA SER A 95 -9.02 9.12 -3.08
C SER A 95 -8.01 8.10 -2.57
N VAL A 96 -7.29 7.46 -3.49
CA VAL A 96 -6.26 6.46 -3.17
C VAL A 96 -4.96 6.90 -3.80
N GLN A 97 -3.90 6.95 -2.99
CA GLN A 97 -2.56 7.27 -3.47
C GLN A 97 -1.61 6.17 -3.04
N THR A 98 -0.91 5.58 -4.00
CA THR A 98 0.03 4.49 -3.76
C THR A 98 1.44 4.96 -4.11
N TYR A 99 2.33 4.91 -3.12
CA TYR A 99 3.75 5.21 -3.29
C TYR A 99 4.51 3.90 -3.35
N TYR A 100 5.44 3.77 -4.30
CA TYR A 100 6.28 2.58 -4.39
C TYR A 100 7.76 2.97 -4.36
N ALA A 101 8.54 2.13 -3.68
CA ALA A 101 9.93 2.44 -3.38
C ALA A 101 10.85 2.31 -4.59
N THR A 102 10.61 1.31 -5.43
CA THR A 102 11.45 1.01 -6.59
C THR A 102 10.59 0.65 -7.78
N ASP A 103 11.16 0.74 -8.99
CA ASP A 103 10.44 0.44 -10.22
C ASP A 103 9.92 -1.00 -10.26
N THR A 104 10.56 -1.91 -9.53
CA THR A 104 10.11 -3.29 -9.42
C THR A 104 8.68 -3.37 -8.87
N TRP A 105 8.28 -2.41 -8.03
CA TRP A 105 6.97 -2.39 -7.41
C TRP A 105 5.92 -1.59 -8.16
N HIS A 106 6.26 -1.08 -9.35
CA HIS A 106 5.30 -0.32 -10.16
C HIS A 106 4.06 -1.14 -10.50
N ASN A 107 4.23 -2.39 -10.90
CA ASN A 107 3.10 -3.26 -11.24
C ASN A 107 2.25 -3.57 -10.02
N GLY A 108 2.89 -3.76 -8.86
CA GLY A 108 2.16 -3.95 -7.60
C GLY A 108 1.33 -2.73 -7.23
N ALA A 109 1.88 -1.54 -7.43
CA ALA A 109 1.15 -0.30 -7.18
C ALA A 109 -0.04 -0.18 -8.13
N GLY A 110 0.12 -0.57 -9.39
CA GLY A 110 -0.96 -0.55 -10.37
C GLY A 110 -2.06 -1.55 -10.06
N ALA A 111 -1.72 -2.67 -9.43
CA ALA A 111 -2.69 -3.69 -9.06
C ALA A 111 -3.73 -3.15 -8.06
N VAL A 112 -3.36 -2.19 -7.23
CA VAL A 112 -4.27 -1.62 -6.22
C VAL A 112 -5.53 -1.06 -6.87
N GLU A 113 -5.39 -0.35 -7.96
CA GLU A 113 -6.55 0.20 -8.67
C GLU A 113 -7.44 -0.91 -9.23
N ARG A 114 -6.84 -1.96 -9.79
CA ARG A 114 -7.59 -3.10 -10.33
C ARG A 114 -8.35 -3.84 -9.23
N TRP A 115 -7.76 -3.99 -8.05
CA TRP A 115 -8.45 -4.64 -6.92
C TRP A 115 -9.74 -3.91 -6.56
N VAL A 116 -9.70 -2.59 -6.54
CA VAL A 116 -10.85 -1.78 -6.11
C VAL A 116 -11.85 -1.61 -7.24
N LYS A 117 -11.40 -1.23 -8.43
CA LYS A 117 -12.29 -0.90 -9.54
C LYS A 117 -12.86 -2.13 -10.21
N ASN A 118 -12.05 -3.15 -10.43
CA ASN A 118 -12.44 -4.32 -11.22
C ASN A 118 -12.70 -5.55 -10.36
N LYS A 119 -12.56 -5.42 -9.03
CA LYS A 119 -12.68 -6.56 -8.11
C LYS A 119 -11.72 -7.68 -8.46
N SER A 120 -10.60 -7.34 -9.05
CA SER A 120 -9.57 -8.31 -9.44
C SER A 120 -8.95 -8.93 -8.21
N THR A 121 -8.59 -10.22 -8.32
CA THR A 121 -7.81 -10.92 -7.28
C THR A 121 -6.37 -11.16 -7.73
N GLU A 122 -6.00 -10.61 -8.87
CA GLU A 122 -4.64 -10.76 -9.38
C GLU A 122 -3.67 -9.88 -8.61
N CYS A 123 -2.52 -10.44 -8.34
CA CYS A 123 -1.44 -9.71 -7.71
C CYS A 123 -0.55 -9.07 -8.77
#